data_910ce06605087e1a3b2f6cb4792409ab
#
_entry.id   910ce06605087e1a3b2f6cb4792409ab
#
_cell.length_a   1.000
_cell.length_b   1.000
_cell.length_c   1.000
_cell.angle_alpha   90.00
_cell.angle_beta   90.00
_cell.angle_gamma   90.00
#
_symmetry.space_group_name_H-M   'P 1'
#
loop_
_entity.id
_entity.type
_entity.pdbx_description
1 polymer ?
#
loop_
_entity_poly.entity_id
_entity_poly.type
_entity_poly.pdbx_seq_one_letter_code
_entity_poly.pdbx_strand_id
1 'polypeptide(L)'
;MTTYKEINGTDIEVVASDPSNPLVGEVWYNTTTQKLKGYRQVIGNAWSTGGNMGTKRFNGGGAGTQTAALAFGGFTEPASTVNTEKYDGSTWTEVNNMNTARREFASNGTQTSALGYGGQTPPGDRVAVTESWNGTSWTEVADLNLARRQLAGAGVSNTSALAFGGETPAAGQVGNTEVWNGSSWTEVNNLNSNRNNLAGLGTATSALGVGGDPGTSANTQNWNGTSWFEVNDLNTGRNGASAAGTTAAGLVFGGTSTVKTALTETWNGSQWSETNDMNTARNQMGGAGTQTAALGFGGEPPPTGTTTEEWNAGITVGAWVTGGSLNTARNYIAGTGTQTAALAFG
;
A
#
# COMPACT_ATOMS: atom_id res chain seq x y z
N MET A 1 -7.60 57.72 13.05
CA MET A 1 -7.96 56.55 12.21
C MET A 1 -7.46 55.35 12.93
N THR A 2 -8.34 54.58 13.53
CA THR A 2 -8.02 53.26 14.12
C THR A 2 -7.58 52.38 12.98
N THR A 3 -6.36 51.97 13.01
CA THR A 3 -5.85 51.03 11.98
C THR A 3 -6.55 49.69 12.19
N TYR A 4 -7.00 49.07 11.14
CA TYR A 4 -7.65 47.73 11.14
C TYR A 4 -6.87 46.64 11.92
N LYS A 5 -5.60 46.88 12.16
CA LYS A 5 -4.71 46.10 13.02
C LYS A 5 -5.22 45.96 14.46
N GLU A 6 -5.95 46.94 14.98
CA GLU A 6 -6.52 46.89 16.32
C GLU A 6 -7.81 46.07 16.42
N ILE A 7 -8.42 45.72 15.29
CA ILE A 7 -9.72 45.05 15.27
C ILE A 7 -9.57 43.54 14.99
N ASN A 8 -8.62 43.07 14.17
CA ASN A 8 -8.45 41.64 13.80
C ASN A 8 -7.06 41.21 13.31
N GLY A 9 -6.04 41.91 13.59
CA GLY A 9 -4.72 41.32 13.87
C GLY A 9 -3.77 40.96 12.74
N THR A 10 -4.05 41.03 11.44
CA THR A 10 -3.02 40.73 10.43
C THR A 10 -3.18 41.56 9.17
N ASP A 11 -2.16 42.40 8.91
CA ASP A 11 -1.99 43.03 7.60
C ASP A 11 -1.72 41.93 6.54
N ILE A 12 -2.27 42.09 5.34
CA ILE A 12 -1.85 41.25 4.21
C ILE A 12 -0.44 41.69 3.84
N GLU A 13 0.52 40.78 3.99
CA GLU A 13 1.88 41.03 3.58
C GLU A 13 1.97 41.16 2.04
N VAL A 14 2.70 42.17 1.58
CA VAL A 14 2.92 42.41 0.16
C VAL A 14 4.36 42.03 -0.17
N VAL A 15 4.54 40.97 -0.93
CA VAL A 15 5.85 40.38 -1.22
C VAL A 15 6.10 40.20 -2.71
N ALA A 16 7.35 40.20 -3.13
CA ALA A 16 7.72 39.93 -4.52
C ALA A 16 7.81 38.43 -4.83
N SER A 17 8.00 37.59 -3.80
CA SER A 17 8.02 36.13 -3.90
C SER A 17 7.27 35.53 -2.73
N ASP A 18 6.80 34.30 -2.90
CA ASP A 18 6.12 33.60 -1.80
C ASP A 18 7.05 33.37 -0.62
N PRO A 19 6.57 33.51 0.64
CA PRO A 19 7.36 33.21 1.83
C PRO A 19 7.89 31.77 1.80
N SER A 20 9.11 31.56 2.23
CA SER A 20 9.76 30.24 2.27
C SER A 20 9.24 29.35 3.41
N ASN A 21 8.67 29.95 4.45
CA ASN A 21 8.14 29.23 5.62
C ASN A 21 6.88 29.92 6.17
N PRO A 22 5.76 29.89 5.43
CA PRO A 22 4.53 30.55 5.85
C PRO A 22 3.84 29.82 7.00
N LEU A 23 3.11 30.56 7.81
CA LEU A 23 2.28 30.01 8.89
C LEU A 23 0.89 29.63 8.36
N VAL A 24 0.27 28.62 8.97
CA VAL A 24 -1.10 28.21 8.65
C VAL A 24 -2.07 29.35 8.87
N GLY A 25 -2.86 29.68 7.85
CA GLY A 25 -3.78 30.82 7.86
C GLY A 25 -3.15 32.13 7.41
N GLU A 26 -1.85 32.18 7.18
CA GLU A 26 -1.18 33.35 6.65
C GLU A 26 -1.65 33.64 5.22
N VAL A 27 -1.88 34.92 4.94
CA VAL A 27 -2.35 35.41 3.61
C VAL A 27 -1.43 36.54 3.18
N TRP A 28 -0.98 36.53 1.92
CA TRP A 28 -0.14 37.59 1.34
C TRP A 28 -0.53 37.89 -0.10
N TYR A 29 -0.12 39.06 -0.56
CA TYR A 29 -0.21 39.44 -1.98
C TYR A 29 1.15 39.34 -2.64
N ASN A 30 1.26 38.47 -3.64
CA ASN A 30 2.48 38.30 -4.43
C ASN A 30 2.44 39.28 -5.61
N THR A 31 3.36 40.28 -5.58
CA THR A 31 3.40 41.35 -6.59
C THR A 31 3.90 40.89 -7.95
N THR A 32 4.73 39.83 -8.00
CA THR A 32 5.23 39.28 -9.26
C THR A 32 4.13 38.53 -10.02
N THR A 33 3.31 37.74 -9.32
CA THR A 33 2.19 36.99 -9.91
C THR A 33 0.89 37.77 -9.91
N GLN A 34 0.83 38.90 -9.21
CA GLN A 34 -0.36 39.73 -8.99
C GLN A 34 -1.56 38.95 -8.40
N LYS A 35 -1.28 38.08 -7.45
CA LYS A 35 -2.27 37.20 -6.82
C LYS A 35 -2.25 37.30 -5.31
N LEU A 36 -3.45 37.28 -4.73
CA LEU A 36 -3.63 37.03 -3.32
C LEU A 36 -3.45 35.51 -3.10
N LYS A 37 -2.61 35.15 -2.16
CA LYS A 37 -2.31 33.76 -1.82
C LYS A 37 -2.51 33.53 -0.32
N GLY A 38 -2.81 32.32 0.04
CA GLY A 38 -2.91 31.90 1.43
C GLY A 38 -2.27 30.55 1.64
N TYR A 39 -1.76 30.31 2.83
CA TYR A 39 -1.25 29.02 3.24
C TYR A 39 -2.27 28.31 4.13
N ARG A 40 -2.65 27.12 3.74
CA ARG A 40 -3.48 26.24 4.57
C ARG A 40 -2.82 24.89 4.71
N GLN A 41 -3.05 24.25 5.82
CA GLN A 41 -2.83 22.82 5.91
C GLN A 41 -3.97 22.09 5.21
N VAL A 42 -3.63 21.18 4.33
CA VAL A 42 -4.56 20.25 3.72
C VAL A 42 -4.22 18.87 4.27
N ILE A 43 -5.22 18.20 4.81
CA ILE A 43 -5.07 16.78 5.13
C ILE A 43 -5.08 16.05 3.78
N GLY A 44 -3.99 15.45 3.45
CA GLY A 44 -3.81 14.72 2.20
C GLY A 44 -3.30 13.31 2.45
N ASN A 45 -3.33 12.52 1.40
CA ASN A 45 -2.73 11.19 1.38
C ASN A 45 -1.59 11.24 0.37
N ALA A 46 -0.45 10.65 0.64
CA ALA A 46 0.66 10.68 -0.30
C ALA A 46 1.57 9.46 -0.18
N TRP A 47 2.16 9.08 -1.31
CA TRP A 47 3.30 8.19 -1.38
C TRP A 47 4.59 9.00 -1.37
N SER A 48 5.56 8.57 -0.59
CA SER A 48 6.92 9.13 -0.54
C SER A 48 7.95 8.03 -0.76
N THR A 49 9.13 8.40 -1.26
CA THR A 49 10.21 7.43 -1.45
C THR A 49 10.82 7.06 -0.10
N GLY A 50 10.89 5.76 0.19
CA GLY A 50 11.63 5.19 1.32
C GLY A 50 13.03 4.72 0.94
N GLY A 51 13.77 4.18 1.90
CA GLY A 51 15.10 3.60 1.65
C GLY A 51 15.01 2.37 0.74
N ASN A 52 15.92 2.28 -0.23
CA ASN A 52 15.95 1.17 -1.17
C ASN A 52 16.39 -0.14 -0.51
N MET A 53 15.83 -1.26 -0.97
CA MET A 53 16.26 -2.61 -0.60
C MET A 53 17.69 -2.89 -1.08
N GLY A 54 18.42 -3.73 -0.37
CA GLY A 54 19.72 -4.25 -0.79
C GLY A 54 19.60 -5.26 -1.93
N THR A 55 18.55 -6.07 -1.91
CA THR A 55 18.29 -7.10 -2.93
C THR A 55 17.14 -6.71 -3.83
N LYS A 56 17.41 -6.52 -5.13
CA LYS A 56 16.39 -6.37 -6.16
C LYS A 56 15.47 -7.61 -6.17
N ARG A 57 14.17 -7.43 -6.08
CA ARG A 57 13.22 -8.56 -6.12
C ARG A 57 11.82 -8.18 -6.60
N PHE A 58 11.12 -9.15 -7.16
CA PHE A 58 9.67 -9.14 -7.39
C PHE A 58 9.07 -10.51 -7.09
N ASN A 59 7.76 -10.62 -6.93
CA ASN A 59 7.07 -11.85 -6.52
C ASN A 59 7.58 -12.44 -5.19
N GLY A 60 8.11 -11.60 -4.30
CA GLY A 60 8.52 -11.97 -2.94
C GLY A 60 7.43 -11.72 -1.91
N GLY A 61 7.66 -12.20 -0.70
CA GLY A 61 6.79 -11.99 0.44
C GLY A 61 7.06 -10.67 1.17
N GLY A 62 6.02 -10.18 1.83
CA GLY A 62 6.08 -9.03 2.71
C GLY A 62 5.28 -9.24 3.98
N ALA A 63 5.75 -8.69 5.10
CA ALA A 63 5.07 -8.73 6.39
C ALA A 63 5.43 -7.50 7.23
N GLY A 64 4.59 -7.14 8.20
CA GLY A 64 4.89 -6.08 9.16
C GLY A 64 4.13 -4.80 8.98
N THR A 65 4.74 -3.70 9.39
CA THR A 65 4.21 -2.34 9.31
C THR A 65 5.06 -1.46 8.40
N GLN A 66 4.60 -0.23 8.14
CA GLN A 66 5.36 0.73 7.34
C GLN A 66 6.78 0.98 7.89
N THR A 67 6.94 1.05 9.20
CA THR A 67 8.23 1.35 9.85
C THR A 67 8.95 0.13 10.40
N ALA A 68 8.37 -1.06 10.27
CA ALA A 68 8.96 -2.33 10.70
C ALA A 68 8.47 -3.45 9.79
N ALA A 69 9.03 -3.53 8.57
CA ALA A 69 8.66 -4.51 7.56
C ALA A 69 9.73 -5.60 7.39
N LEU A 70 9.29 -6.74 6.86
CA LEU A 70 10.13 -7.86 6.45
C LEU A 70 9.86 -8.12 4.97
N ALA A 71 10.91 -8.22 4.15
CA ALA A 71 10.88 -8.66 2.76
C ALA A 71 11.68 -9.93 2.62
N PHE A 72 11.13 -10.94 1.94
CA PHE A 72 11.79 -12.24 1.84
C PHE A 72 11.43 -13.00 0.56
N GLY A 73 12.37 -13.84 0.10
CA GLY A 73 12.22 -14.62 -1.13
C GLY A 73 12.03 -13.75 -2.37
N GLY A 74 11.38 -14.28 -3.37
CA GLY A 74 11.09 -13.61 -4.63
C GLY A 74 12.05 -14.00 -5.75
N PHE A 75 12.01 -13.24 -6.84
CA PHE A 75 12.82 -13.46 -8.03
C PHE A 75 13.78 -12.30 -8.26
N THR A 76 15.06 -12.61 -8.49
CA THR A 76 16.16 -11.63 -8.62
C THR A 76 16.80 -11.62 -10.01
N GLU A 77 16.24 -12.39 -10.95
CA GLU A 77 16.85 -12.65 -12.27
C GLU A 77 18.34 -13.02 -12.23
N PRO A 78 18.69 -14.22 -12.70
CA PRO A 78 17.79 -15.18 -13.37
C PRO A 78 17.15 -16.21 -12.42
N ALA A 79 17.25 -16.06 -11.10
CA ALA A 79 16.84 -17.09 -10.14
C ALA A 79 15.95 -16.56 -9.00
N SER A 80 15.19 -17.47 -8.38
CA SER A 80 14.53 -17.19 -7.10
C SER A 80 15.58 -17.05 -5.99
N THR A 81 15.31 -16.20 -5.01
CA THR A 81 16.21 -15.91 -3.90
C THR A 81 15.64 -16.41 -2.57
N VAL A 82 16.53 -16.61 -1.60
CA VAL A 82 16.20 -16.86 -0.19
C VAL A 82 16.35 -15.60 0.68
N ASN A 83 16.91 -14.52 0.13
CA ASN A 83 17.28 -13.33 0.90
C ASN A 83 16.12 -12.76 1.69
N THR A 84 16.41 -12.42 2.93
CA THR A 84 15.47 -11.76 3.84
C THR A 84 16.07 -10.46 4.33
N GLU A 85 15.28 -9.38 4.26
CA GLU A 85 15.67 -8.05 4.71
C GLU A 85 14.64 -7.48 5.67
N LYS A 86 15.08 -6.75 6.69
CA LYS A 86 14.27 -5.99 7.64
C LYS A 86 14.35 -4.50 7.33
N TYR A 87 13.21 -3.82 7.39
CA TYR A 87 13.08 -2.36 7.30
C TYR A 87 12.87 -1.75 8.67
N ASP A 88 13.61 -0.69 9.00
CA ASP A 88 13.55 0.02 10.28
C ASP A 88 12.78 1.36 10.22
N GLY A 89 12.12 1.64 9.10
CA GLY A 89 11.46 2.92 8.80
C GLY A 89 12.34 3.88 7.98
N SER A 90 13.59 3.49 7.67
CA SER A 90 14.51 4.29 6.86
C SER A 90 15.41 3.45 5.96
N THR A 91 15.89 2.30 6.46
CA THR A 91 16.86 1.46 5.77
C THR A 91 16.48 -0.02 5.82
N TRP A 92 16.88 -0.76 4.78
CA TRP A 92 16.79 -2.21 4.75
C TRP A 92 18.11 -2.85 5.16
N THR A 93 18.05 -3.87 5.98
CA THR A 93 19.21 -4.63 6.45
C THR A 93 18.98 -6.12 6.25
N GLU A 94 19.95 -6.80 5.61
CA GLU A 94 19.90 -8.25 5.40
C GLU A 94 19.99 -9.00 6.75
N VAL A 95 19.18 -10.05 6.86
CA VAL A 95 19.10 -10.94 8.04
C VAL A 95 19.13 -12.39 7.59
N ASN A 96 18.90 -13.35 8.50
CA ASN A 96 18.93 -14.78 8.17
C ASN A 96 17.89 -15.14 7.10
N ASN A 97 18.35 -15.85 6.11
CA ASN A 97 17.62 -16.17 4.90
C ASN A 97 16.63 -17.31 5.07
N MET A 98 15.64 -17.40 4.17
CA MET A 98 14.75 -18.56 4.03
C MET A 98 15.56 -19.84 3.74
N ASN A 99 14.99 -21.00 4.05
CA ASN A 99 15.59 -22.29 3.72
C ASN A 99 15.39 -22.65 2.24
N THR A 100 14.26 -22.26 1.65
CA THR A 100 13.88 -22.64 0.27
C THR A 100 13.71 -21.42 -0.61
N ALA A 101 14.51 -21.32 -1.68
CA ALA A 101 14.40 -20.26 -2.69
C ALA A 101 13.11 -20.40 -3.47
N ARG A 102 12.20 -19.40 -3.38
CA ARG A 102 10.90 -19.43 -4.03
C ARG A 102 10.32 -18.05 -4.30
N ARG A 103 9.40 -18.01 -5.23
CA ARG A 103 8.66 -16.82 -5.67
C ARG A 103 7.17 -17.12 -5.80
N GLU A 104 6.35 -16.08 -5.99
CA GLU A 104 4.90 -16.23 -6.23
C GLU A 104 4.17 -16.95 -5.09
N PHE A 105 4.67 -16.84 -3.89
CA PHE A 105 4.10 -17.41 -2.66
C PHE A 105 3.32 -16.33 -1.88
N ALA A 106 2.43 -16.77 -1.00
CA ALA A 106 1.75 -15.85 -0.10
C ALA A 106 2.49 -15.69 1.22
N SER A 107 2.25 -14.56 1.88
CA SER A 107 2.87 -14.20 3.14
C SER A 107 1.97 -13.38 4.04
N ASN A 108 2.23 -13.42 5.33
CA ASN A 108 1.55 -12.60 6.34
C ASN A 108 2.39 -12.48 7.60
N GLY A 109 1.95 -11.62 8.53
CA GLY A 109 2.52 -11.50 9.87
C GLY A 109 3.17 -10.14 10.14
N THR A 110 4.13 -10.16 11.08
CA THR A 110 4.91 -9.00 11.50
C THR A 110 6.38 -9.16 11.15
N GLN A 111 7.19 -8.13 11.35
CA GLN A 111 8.65 -8.22 11.15
C GLN A 111 9.31 -9.29 12.04
N THR A 112 8.72 -9.66 13.17
CA THR A 112 9.27 -10.63 14.12
C THR A 112 8.50 -11.95 14.17
N SER A 113 7.39 -12.07 13.42
CA SER A 113 6.52 -13.25 13.43
C SER A 113 5.81 -13.34 12.07
N ALA A 114 6.46 -13.94 11.08
CA ALA A 114 5.96 -14.03 9.72
C ALA A 114 5.86 -15.47 9.23
N LEU A 115 5.02 -15.67 8.22
CA LEU A 115 4.81 -16.94 7.54
C LEU A 115 4.91 -16.73 6.03
N GLY A 116 5.59 -17.63 5.33
CA GLY A 116 5.62 -17.70 3.87
C GLY A 116 5.21 -19.10 3.41
N TYR A 117 4.24 -19.22 2.50
CA TYR A 117 3.65 -20.50 2.12
C TYR A 117 3.27 -20.61 0.64
N GLY A 118 3.40 -21.82 0.11
CA GLY A 118 3.20 -22.11 -1.30
C GLY A 118 4.27 -21.50 -2.21
N GLY A 119 3.90 -21.21 -3.43
CA GLY A 119 4.75 -20.59 -4.44
C GLY A 119 5.36 -21.54 -5.44
N GLN A 120 6.48 -21.11 -5.99
CA GLN A 120 7.19 -21.82 -7.04
C GLN A 120 8.69 -21.82 -6.76
N THR A 121 9.30 -23.01 -6.87
CA THR A 121 10.76 -23.21 -6.82
C THR A 121 11.35 -23.33 -8.22
N PRO A 122 12.67 -23.09 -8.43
CA PRO A 122 13.33 -23.50 -9.68
C PRO A 122 13.32 -25.04 -9.86
N PRO A 123 13.11 -25.59 -11.07
CA PRO A 123 12.95 -24.88 -12.35
C PRO A 123 11.53 -24.37 -12.67
N GLY A 124 10.55 -24.51 -11.78
CA GLY A 124 9.19 -24.03 -12.00
C GLY A 124 8.10 -24.85 -11.32
N ASP A 125 8.50 -25.69 -10.37
CA ASP A 125 7.58 -26.56 -9.64
C ASP A 125 6.75 -25.76 -8.61
N ARG A 126 5.41 -25.96 -8.67
CA ARG A 126 4.53 -25.43 -7.62
C ARG A 126 4.76 -26.23 -6.33
N VAL A 127 4.89 -25.56 -5.23
CA VAL A 127 5.18 -26.17 -3.94
C VAL A 127 4.14 -25.79 -2.89
N ALA A 128 4.05 -26.67 -1.87
CA ALA A 128 3.19 -26.44 -0.72
C ALA A 128 3.98 -25.91 0.50
N VAL A 129 5.30 -25.83 0.38
CA VAL A 129 6.25 -25.50 1.47
C VAL A 129 5.81 -24.30 2.27
N THR A 130 5.81 -24.46 3.59
CA THR A 130 5.54 -23.39 4.55
C THR A 130 6.74 -23.18 5.45
N GLU A 131 7.20 -21.94 5.56
CA GLU A 131 8.26 -21.53 6.48
C GLU A 131 7.77 -20.45 7.43
N SER A 132 8.16 -20.59 8.69
CA SER A 132 7.83 -19.71 9.80
C SER A 132 9.06 -18.94 10.26
N TRP A 133 8.92 -17.61 10.36
CA TRP A 133 9.92 -16.67 10.88
C TRP A 133 9.63 -16.32 12.34
N ASN A 134 10.63 -16.44 13.20
CA ASN A 134 10.52 -16.14 14.64
C ASN A 134 11.18 -14.82 15.06
N GLY A 135 11.52 -13.97 14.11
CA GLY A 135 12.25 -12.71 14.34
C GLY A 135 13.77 -12.83 14.14
N THR A 136 14.29 -14.07 14.08
CA THR A 136 15.73 -14.35 13.95
C THR A 136 16.05 -15.37 12.87
N SER A 137 15.24 -16.43 12.73
CA SER A 137 15.48 -17.52 11.79
C SER A 137 14.19 -18.06 11.17
N TRP A 138 14.32 -18.65 9.98
CA TRP A 138 13.26 -19.38 9.32
C TRP A 138 13.31 -20.86 9.69
N THR A 139 12.16 -21.45 9.87
CA THR A 139 11.98 -22.89 10.15
C THR A 139 10.87 -23.43 9.26
N GLU A 140 11.12 -24.53 8.56
CA GLU A 140 10.08 -25.24 7.83
C GLU A 140 9.08 -25.87 8.81
N VAL A 141 7.81 -25.71 8.50
CA VAL A 141 6.67 -26.21 9.29
C VAL A 141 5.74 -27.01 8.39
N ALA A 142 4.55 -27.43 8.89
CA ALA A 142 3.65 -28.24 8.09
C ALA A 142 3.18 -27.48 6.82
N ASP A 143 3.22 -28.17 5.70
CA ASP A 143 2.92 -27.67 4.38
C ASP A 143 1.43 -27.49 4.13
N LEU A 144 1.07 -26.61 3.15
CA LEU A 144 -0.28 -26.54 2.57
C LEU A 144 -0.73 -27.92 2.10
N ASN A 145 -2.03 -28.21 2.15
CA ASN A 145 -2.61 -29.42 1.60
C ASN A 145 -2.55 -29.45 0.06
N LEU A 146 -2.52 -28.26 -0.58
CA LEU A 146 -2.47 -28.13 -2.04
C LEU A 146 -1.30 -27.24 -2.48
N ALA A 147 -0.36 -27.83 -3.23
CA ALA A 147 0.75 -27.09 -3.85
C ALA A 147 0.24 -26.11 -4.92
N ARG A 148 0.49 -24.81 -4.74
CA ARG A 148 0.02 -23.75 -5.64
C ARG A 148 0.88 -22.50 -5.55
N ARG A 149 0.89 -21.72 -6.61
CA ARG A 149 1.54 -20.41 -6.70
C ARG A 149 0.53 -19.29 -6.93
N GLN A 150 0.98 -18.03 -6.85
CA GLN A 150 0.15 -16.85 -7.11
C GLN A 150 -1.14 -16.82 -6.27
N LEU A 151 -1.07 -17.41 -5.10
CA LEU A 151 -2.12 -17.40 -4.10
C LEU A 151 -2.00 -16.12 -3.27
N ALA A 152 -3.10 -15.73 -2.64
CA ALA A 152 -3.11 -14.64 -1.66
C ALA A 152 -3.11 -15.17 -0.23
N GLY A 153 -2.77 -14.28 0.69
CA GLY A 153 -2.75 -14.57 2.10
C GLY A 153 -3.31 -13.44 2.96
N ALA A 154 -3.80 -13.81 4.14
CA ALA A 154 -4.16 -12.88 5.20
C ALA A 154 -3.77 -13.46 6.55
N GLY A 155 -3.41 -12.60 7.50
CA GLY A 155 -2.99 -13.05 8.83
C GLY A 155 -2.10 -12.03 9.52
N VAL A 156 -2.03 -12.13 10.85
CA VAL A 156 -1.31 -11.14 11.69
C VAL A 156 -0.03 -11.69 12.33
N SER A 157 0.23 -12.99 12.18
CA SER A 157 1.39 -13.64 12.78
C SER A 157 1.74 -14.97 12.08
N ASN A 158 2.84 -15.60 12.47
CA ASN A 158 3.21 -16.95 12.03
C ASN A 158 2.37 -18.08 12.65
N THR A 159 1.43 -17.77 13.54
CA THR A 159 0.58 -18.76 14.21
C THR A 159 -0.87 -18.76 13.71
N SER A 160 -1.24 -17.80 12.84
CA SER A 160 -2.61 -17.68 12.32
C SER A 160 -2.61 -17.05 10.94
N ALA A 161 -3.01 -17.81 9.92
CA ALA A 161 -3.03 -17.38 8.53
C ALA A 161 -4.20 -17.98 7.76
N LEU A 162 -4.55 -17.32 6.66
CA LEU A 162 -5.48 -17.78 5.64
C LEU A 162 -4.76 -17.76 4.29
N ALA A 163 -4.77 -18.88 3.57
CA ALA A 163 -4.27 -19.03 2.22
C ALA A 163 -5.45 -19.24 1.27
N PHE A 164 -5.57 -18.48 0.18
CA PHE A 164 -6.71 -18.59 -0.73
C PHE A 164 -6.36 -18.29 -2.18
N GLY A 165 -7.11 -18.92 -3.10
CA GLY A 165 -6.87 -18.81 -4.52
C GLY A 165 -5.54 -19.43 -4.97
N GLY A 166 -5.06 -19.01 -6.11
CA GLY A 166 -3.80 -19.45 -6.70
C GLY A 166 -3.95 -20.27 -7.96
N GLU A 167 -2.86 -20.88 -8.39
CA GLU A 167 -2.78 -21.69 -9.60
C GLU A 167 -2.04 -23.00 -9.32
N THR A 168 -2.61 -24.11 -9.81
CA THR A 168 -2.01 -25.44 -9.79
C THR A 168 -1.65 -25.91 -11.18
N PRO A 169 -0.71 -26.87 -11.34
CA PRO A 169 -0.40 -27.44 -12.66
C PRO A 169 -1.58 -28.17 -13.30
N ALA A 170 -2.42 -28.81 -12.49
CA ALA A 170 -3.48 -29.68 -12.99
C ALA A 170 -4.78 -28.94 -13.33
N ALA A 171 -5.14 -27.90 -12.57
CA ALA A 171 -6.44 -27.24 -12.68
C ALA A 171 -6.37 -25.78 -13.16
N GLY A 172 -5.17 -25.21 -13.32
CA GLY A 172 -5.03 -23.78 -13.55
C GLY A 172 -5.42 -22.99 -12.30
N GLN A 173 -6.23 -21.95 -12.45
CA GLN A 173 -6.72 -21.15 -11.33
C GLN A 173 -7.65 -21.96 -10.42
N VAL A 174 -7.48 -21.79 -9.12
CA VAL A 174 -8.28 -22.46 -8.08
C VAL A 174 -8.84 -21.46 -7.06
N GLY A 175 -9.93 -21.87 -6.40
CA GLY A 175 -10.54 -21.11 -5.30
C GLY A 175 -10.20 -21.65 -3.91
N ASN A 176 -9.35 -22.69 -3.82
CA ASN A 176 -9.06 -23.37 -2.54
C ASN A 176 -8.65 -22.40 -1.44
N THR A 177 -9.23 -22.60 -0.27
CA THR A 177 -8.94 -21.82 0.94
C THR A 177 -8.50 -22.75 2.05
N GLU A 178 -7.40 -22.41 2.71
CA GLU A 178 -6.85 -23.15 3.86
C GLU A 178 -6.56 -22.21 5.02
N VAL A 179 -6.86 -22.64 6.25
CA VAL A 179 -6.58 -21.92 7.49
C VAL A 179 -5.41 -22.58 8.21
N TRP A 180 -4.44 -21.77 8.64
CA TRP A 180 -3.31 -22.15 9.50
C TRP A 180 -3.63 -21.86 10.97
N ASN A 181 -3.44 -22.85 11.84
CA ASN A 181 -3.69 -22.74 13.29
C ASN A 181 -2.42 -22.66 14.15
N GLY A 182 -1.25 -22.48 13.54
CA GLY A 182 0.05 -22.48 14.18
C GLY A 182 0.79 -23.83 14.13
N SER A 183 0.12 -24.91 13.67
CA SER A 183 0.72 -26.25 13.56
C SER A 183 0.34 -27.01 12.29
N SER A 184 -0.83 -26.75 11.72
CA SER A 184 -1.31 -27.44 10.52
C SER A 184 -2.23 -26.54 9.69
N TRP A 185 -2.31 -26.83 8.38
CA TRP A 185 -3.28 -26.25 7.46
C TRP A 185 -4.53 -27.12 7.40
N THR A 186 -5.69 -26.49 7.38
CA THR A 186 -7.00 -27.16 7.23
C THR A 186 -7.76 -26.49 6.08
N GLU A 187 -8.25 -27.31 5.14
CA GLU A 187 -9.10 -26.84 4.05
C GLU A 187 -10.46 -26.39 4.59
N VAL A 188 -10.95 -25.25 4.09
CA VAL A 188 -12.23 -24.64 4.46
C VAL A 188 -13.00 -24.23 3.21
N ASN A 189 -14.10 -23.49 3.33
CA ASN A 189 -14.92 -23.08 2.19
C ASN A 189 -14.14 -22.19 1.22
N ASN A 190 -14.19 -22.57 -0.05
CA ASN A 190 -13.43 -21.93 -1.13
C ASN A 190 -14.02 -20.57 -1.55
N LEU A 191 -13.18 -19.75 -2.23
CA LEU A 191 -13.63 -18.58 -2.97
C LEU A 191 -14.80 -18.93 -3.90
N ASN A 192 -15.72 -18.00 -4.10
CA ASN A 192 -16.84 -18.18 -5.02
C ASN A 192 -16.39 -18.23 -6.51
N SER A 193 -15.20 -17.75 -6.80
CA SER A 193 -14.57 -17.81 -8.13
C SER A 193 -13.11 -18.19 -8.04
N ASN A 194 -12.65 -19.04 -8.98
CA ASN A 194 -11.25 -19.43 -9.08
C ASN A 194 -10.42 -18.25 -9.57
N ARG A 195 -9.40 -17.84 -8.79
CA ARG A 195 -8.54 -16.70 -9.09
C ARG A 195 -7.10 -16.91 -8.62
N ASN A 196 -6.15 -16.35 -9.38
CA ASN A 196 -4.75 -16.24 -8.99
C ASN A 196 -4.28 -14.78 -9.11
N ASN A 197 -3.08 -14.45 -8.69
CA ASN A 197 -2.54 -13.09 -8.69
C ASN A 197 -3.42 -12.05 -7.98
N LEU A 198 -4.26 -12.48 -7.07
CA LEU A 198 -5.13 -11.61 -6.28
C LEU A 198 -4.37 -11.05 -5.07
N ALA A 199 -4.80 -9.89 -4.59
CA ALA A 199 -4.30 -9.33 -3.35
C ALA A 199 -5.11 -9.83 -2.15
N GLY A 200 -4.44 -10.01 -1.00
CA GLY A 200 -5.06 -10.40 0.26
C GLY A 200 -4.76 -9.42 1.38
N LEU A 201 -5.74 -9.16 2.24
CA LEU A 201 -5.57 -8.35 3.45
C LEU A 201 -6.49 -8.84 4.57
N GLY A 202 -6.17 -8.46 5.81
CA GLY A 202 -6.97 -8.82 6.99
C GLY A 202 -6.32 -9.90 7.86
N THR A 203 -7.15 -10.76 8.44
CA THR A 203 -6.76 -11.82 9.38
C THR A 203 -7.22 -13.19 8.88
N ALA A 204 -6.82 -14.27 9.57
CA ALA A 204 -7.29 -15.62 9.25
C ALA A 204 -8.81 -15.81 9.39
N THR A 205 -9.48 -14.97 10.16
CA THR A 205 -10.92 -15.05 10.42
C THR A 205 -11.75 -13.93 9.77
N SER A 206 -11.09 -12.92 9.21
CA SER A 206 -11.75 -11.79 8.54
C SER A 206 -10.80 -11.20 7.49
N ALA A 207 -11.03 -11.52 6.21
CA ALA A 207 -10.12 -11.17 5.13
C ALA A 207 -10.86 -10.68 3.89
N LEU A 208 -10.17 -9.91 3.05
CA LEU A 208 -10.59 -9.59 1.68
C LEU A 208 -9.66 -10.27 0.69
N GLY A 209 -10.26 -10.89 -0.34
CA GLY A 209 -9.59 -11.33 -1.57
C GLY A 209 -9.97 -10.39 -2.70
N VAL A 210 -9.00 -9.67 -3.27
CA VAL A 210 -9.24 -8.50 -4.13
C VAL A 210 -8.56 -8.66 -5.46
N GLY A 211 -9.29 -8.42 -6.55
CA GLY A 211 -8.76 -8.44 -7.92
C GLY A 211 -8.31 -9.82 -8.39
N GLY A 212 -7.27 -9.85 -9.22
CA GLY A 212 -6.64 -11.08 -9.73
C GLY A 212 -7.02 -11.43 -11.16
N ASP A 213 -6.66 -12.64 -11.57
CA ASP A 213 -7.00 -13.24 -12.86
C ASP A 213 -8.09 -14.31 -12.68
N PRO A 214 -8.90 -14.59 -13.71
CA PRO A 214 -8.73 -14.22 -15.12
C PRO A 214 -9.20 -12.79 -15.43
N GLY A 215 -8.54 -12.19 -16.42
CA GLY A 215 -9.01 -10.97 -17.06
C GLY A 215 -8.87 -9.67 -16.24
N THR A 216 -7.89 -9.57 -15.36
CA THR A 216 -7.73 -8.36 -14.51
C THR A 216 -9.00 -8.02 -13.76
N SER A 217 -9.46 -8.95 -12.94
CA SER A 217 -10.74 -8.85 -12.20
C SER A 217 -10.76 -7.65 -11.25
N ALA A 218 -11.93 -7.04 -11.11
CA ALA A 218 -12.20 -6.07 -10.05
C ALA A 218 -12.79 -6.73 -8.78
N ASN A 219 -13.19 -8.00 -8.86
CA ASN A 219 -13.93 -8.68 -7.82
C ASN A 219 -13.29 -8.59 -6.45
N THR A 220 -14.12 -8.25 -5.47
CA THR A 220 -13.75 -8.29 -4.06
C THR A 220 -14.67 -9.24 -3.31
N GLN A 221 -14.06 -10.20 -2.61
CA GLN A 221 -14.78 -11.13 -1.74
C GLN A 221 -14.31 -10.97 -0.30
N ASN A 222 -15.24 -11.07 0.62
CA ASN A 222 -15.00 -10.97 2.05
C ASN A 222 -15.15 -12.35 2.70
N TRP A 223 -14.15 -12.75 3.48
CA TRP A 223 -14.13 -13.93 4.34
C TRP A 223 -14.60 -13.56 5.74
N ASN A 224 -15.61 -14.27 6.27
CA ASN A 224 -16.18 -14.03 7.61
C ASN A 224 -15.73 -15.05 8.67
N GLY A 225 -14.70 -15.83 8.37
CA GLY A 225 -14.24 -16.93 9.22
C GLY A 225 -14.86 -18.28 8.88
N THR A 226 -15.88 -18.30 8.01
CA THR A 226 -16.59 -19.55 7.62
C THR A 226 -16.80 -19.64 6.11
N SER A 227 -17.17 -18.55 5.46
CA SER A 227 -17.49 -18.52 4.02
C SER A 227 -17.08 -17.21 3.38
N TRP A 228 -16.89 -17.25 2.06
CA TRP A 228 -16.66 -16.08 1.22
C TRP A 228 -18.01 -15.56 0.68
N PHE A 229 -18.12 -14.24 0.57
CA PHE A 229 -19.26 -13.56 -0.06
C PHE A 229 -18.79 -12.33 -0.83
N GLU A 230 -19.49 -12.01 -1.91
CA GLU A 230 -19.20 -10.83 -2.73
C GLU A 230 -19.49 -9.54 -1.96
N VAL A 231 -18.62 -8.56 -2.14
CA VAL A 231 -18.80 -7.18 -1.68
C VAL A 231 -18.54 -6.23 -2.84
N ASN A 232 -18.56 -4.93 -2.63
CA ASN A 232 -18.34 -3.97 -3.70
C ASN A 232 -16.92 -4.08 -4.28
N ASP A 233 -16.83 -4.11 -5.60
CA ASP A 233 -15.62 -4.31 -6.37
C ASP A 233 -14.71 -3.09 -6.42
N LEU A 234 -13.42 -3.30 -6.77
CA LEU A 234 -12.50 -2.21 -7.13
C LEU A 234 -13.09 -1.34 -8.24
N ASN A 235 -12.77 -0.04 -8.23
CA ASN A 235 -13.10 0.85 -9.34
C ASN A 235 -12.35 0.46 -10.62
N THR A 236 -11.13 -0.04 -10.48
CA THR A 236 -10.32 -0.54 -11.62
C THR A 236 -9.81 -1.94 -11.33
N GLY A 237 -10.26 -2.91 -12.15
CA GLY A 237 -9.81 -4.30 -12.09
C GLY A 237 -8.33 -4.45 -12.39
N ARG A 238 -7.62 -5.26 -11.58
CA ARG A 238 -6.17 -5.48 -11.70
C ARG A 238 -5.69 -6.74 -11.01
N ASN A 239 -4.59 -7.28 -11.50
CA ASN A 239 -3.86 -8.41 -10.92
C ASN A 239 -2.48 -7.99 -10.40
N GLY A 240 -1.83 -8.82 -9.59
CA GLY A 240 -0.48 -8.58 -9.08
C GLY A 240 -0.33 -7.28 -8.28
N ALA A 241 -1.43 -6.75 -7.75
CA ALA A 241 -1.44 -5.63 -6.83
C ALA A 241 -1.01 -6.07 -5.44
N SER A 242 -0.53 -5.13 -4.63
CA SER A 242 -0.29 -5.35 -3.21
C SER A 242 -1.40 -4.76 -2.34
N ALA A 243 -1.52 -5.25 -1.11
CA ALA A 243 -2.56 -4.80 -0.20
C ALA A 243 -2.06 -4.67 1.23
N ALA A 244 -2.76 -3.83 2.01
CA ALA A 244 -2.52 -3.64 3.45
C ALA A 244 -3.81 -3.29 4.17
N GLY A 245 -3.87 -3.55 5.49
CA GLY A 245 -5.00 -3.15 6.33
C GLY A 245 -5.93 -4.30 6.72
N THR A 246 -7.20 -3.96 6.94
CA THR A 246 -8.23 -4.85 7.47
C THR A 246 -9.50 -4.83 6.62
N THR A 247 -10.45 -5.74 6.89
CA THR A 247 -11.78 -5.75 6.23
C THR A 247 -12.63 -4.52 6.52
N ALA A 248 -12.31 -3.71 7.50
CA ALA A 248 -12.96 -2.43 7.78
C ALA A 248 -12.22 -1.24 7.17
N ALA A 249 -10.90 -1.37 6.95
CA ALA A 249 -10.03 -0.28 6.48
C ALA A 249 -8.87 -0.87 5.68
N GLY A 250 -9.04 -0.99 4.37
CA GLY A 250 -8.08 -1.61 3.44
C GLY A 250 -7.45 -0.62 2.47
N LEU A 251 -6.29 -0.99 1.96
CA LEU A 251 -5.56 -0.29 0.89
C LEU A 251 -5.10 -1.32 -0.14
N VAL A 252 -5.32 -1.03 -1.43
CA VAL A 252 -4.77 -1.80 -2.56
C VAL A 252 -4.03 -0.85 -3.47
N PHE A 253 -2.83 -1.21 -3.89
CA PHE A 253 -1.95 -0.32 -4.65
C PHE A 253 -1.11 -1.06 -5.69
N GLY A 254 -0.81 -0.37 -6.79
CA GLY A 254 -0.10 -0.92 -7.94
C GLY A 254 -0.87 -2.01 -8.67
N GLY A 255 -0.15 -2.92 -9.30
CA GLY A 255 -0.69 -4.03 -10.08
C GLY A 255 -0.69 -3.78 -11.59
N THR A 256 -1.42 -4.60 -12.31
CA THR A 256 -1.61 -4.53 -13.76
C THR A 256 -3.09 -4.51 -14.08
N SER A 257 -3.55 -3.49 -14.81
CA SER A 257 -4.85 -3.46 -15.47
C SER A 257 -4.68 -3.87 -16.94
N THR A 258 -4.67 -2.95 -17.88
CA THR A 258 -4.18 -3.20 -19.26
C THR A 258 -2.67 -3.01 -19.37
N VAL A 259 -2.12 -2.17 -18.50
CA VAL A 259 -0.69 -1.91 -18.31
C VAL A 259 -0.38 -1.90 -16.81
N LYS A 260 0.90 -1.93 -16.45
CA LYS A 260 1.32 -1.73 -15.06
C LYS A 260 0.83 -0.37 -14.58
N THR A 261 0.29 -0.30 -13.38
CA THR A 261 -0.36 0.89 -12.84
C THR A 261 0.20 1.31 -11.49
N ALA A 262 0.07 2.59 -11.16
CA ALA A 262 0.36 3.17 -9.86
C ALA A 262 -0.90 3.34 -9.00
N LEU A 263 -2.08 3.00 -9.52
CA LEU A 263 -3.37 3.25 -8.88
C LEU A 263 -3.41 2.77 -7.45
N THR A 264 -3.96 3.61 -6.59
CA THR A 264 -4.19 3.30 -5.17
C THR A 264 -5.66 3.50 -4.84
N GLU A 265 -6.27 2.50 -4.23
CA GLU A 265 -7.65 2.55 -3.75
C GLU A 265 -7.74 2.22 -2.27
N THR A 266 -8.59 2.96 -1.55
CA THR A 266 -8.89 2.74 -0.13
C THR A 266 -10.27 2.10 0.03
N TRP A 267 -10.37 1.13 0.96
CA TRP A 267 -11.61 0.46 1.36
C TRP A 267 -12.10 1.00 2.71
N ASN A 268 -13.35 1.38 2.80
CA ASN A 268 -13.95 1.94 4.03
C ASN A 268 -14.85 0.96 4.80
N GLY A 269 -14.77 -0.33 4.49
CA GLY A 269 -15.64 -1.37 5.03
C GLY A 269 -16.86 -1.68 4.15
N SER A 270 -17.14 -0.86 3.14
CA SER A 270 -18.28 -1.06 2.24
C SER A 270 -17.97 -0.79 0.77
N GLN A 271 -17.09 0.13 0.45
CA GLN A 271 -16.76 0.50 -0.94
C GLN A 271 -15.31 0.91 -1.10
N TRP A 272 -14.77 0.76 -2.31
CA TRP A 272 -13.47 1.25 -2.73
C TRP A 272 -13.58 2.70 -3.24
N SER A 273 -12.55 3.47 -2.98
CA SER A 273 -12.41 4.85 -3.46
C SER A 273 -10.98 5.10 -3.92
N GLU A 274 -10.81 5.69 -5.09
CA GLU A 274 -9.50 6.11 -5.58
C GLU A 274 -8.91 7.19 -4.67
N THR A 275 -7.59 7.16 -4.56
CA THR A 275 -6.81 8.13 -3.80
C THR A 275 -5.52 8.46 -4.56
N ASN A 276 -4.57 9.16 -3.95
CA ASN A 276 -3.32 9.51 -4.61
C ASN A 276 -2.48 8.28 -4.94
N ASP A 277 -2.04 8.20 -6.18
CA ASP A 277 -1.29 7.09 -6.73
C ASP A 277 0.15 7.02 -6.22
N MET A 278 0.74 5.83 -6.34
CA MET A 278 2.18 5.62 -6.15
C MET A 278 2.99 6.51 -7.11
N ASN A 279 4.22 6.84 -6.74
CA ASN A 279 5.11 7.60 -7.62
C ASN A 279 5.52 6.80 -8.86
N THR A 280 5.55 5.47 -8.75
CA THR A 280 6.00 4.59 -9.83
C THR A 280 5.01 3.44 -10.06
N ALA A 281 4.54 3.33 -11.31
CA ALA A 281 3.69 2.20 -11.74
C ALA A 281 4.47 0.89 -11.70
N ARG A 282 3.98 -0.09 -10.93
CA ARG A 282 4.62 -1.40 -10.77
C ARG A 282 3.65 -2.46 -10.26
N ASN A 283 3.98 -3.71 -10.51
CA ASN A 283 3.21 -4.87 -10.06
C ASN A 283 4.12 -5.87 -9.32
N GLN A 284 3.53 -6.91 -8.74
CA GLN A 284 4.23 -8.02 -8.11
C GLN A 284 5.24 -7.57 -7.03
N MET A 285 4.89 -6.50 -6.33
CA MET A 285 5.65 -5.95 -5.21
C MET A 285 5.23 -6.58 -3.89
N GLY A 286 6.09 -6.53 -2.89
CA GLY A 286 5.73 -6.81 -1.50
C GLY A 286 5.00 -5.63 -0.88
N GLY A 287 4.12 -5.91 0.08
CA GLY A 287 3.39 -4.89 0.83
C GLY A 287 3.35 -5.20 2.32
N ALA A 288 3.25 -4.14 3.12
CA ALA A 288 3.10 -4.21 4.57
C ALA A 288 2.34 -2.99 5.10
N GLY A 289 1.78 -3.08 6.31
CA GLY A 289 1.20 -1.94 6.99
C GLY A 289 -0.31 -1.95 7.13
N THR A 290 -0.88 -0.74 7.16
CA THR A 290 -2.31 -0.48 7.35
C THR A 290 -2.85 0.44 6.24
N GLN A 291 -4.16 0.68 6.23
CA GLN A 291 -4.77 1.65 5.31
C GLN A 291 -4.17 3.06 5.43
N THR A 292 -3.71 3.45 6.61
CA THR A 292 -3.21 4.82 6.86
C THR A 292 -1.70 4.94 6.83
N ALA A 293 -0.97 3.81 6.93
CA ALA A 293 0.48 3.76 6.93
C ALA A 293 0.94 2.43 6.29
N ALA A 294 1.21 2.44 5.00
CA ALA A 294 1.61 1.26 4.25
C ALA A 294 2.98 1.44 3.57
N LEU A 295 3.56 0.32 3.21
CA LEU A 295 4.83 0.22 2.52
C LEU A 295 4.66 -0.66 1.29
N GLY A 296 5.12 -0.17 0.12
CA GLY A 296 5.25 -0.95 -1.10
C GLY A 296 6.72 -1.05 -1.48
N PHE A 297 7.24 -2.26 -1.70
CA PHE A 297 8.66 -2.46 -1.97
C PHE A 297 8.92 -3.53 -3.03
N GLY A 298 10.02 -3.36 -3.78
CA GLY A 298 10.36 -4.22 -4.91
C GLY A 298 9.40 -4.06 -6.08
N GLY A 299 9.18 -5.14 -6.83
CA GLY A 299 8.24 -5.22 -7.95
C GLY A 299 8.89 -4.96 -9.32
N GLU A 300 8.08 -5.11 -10.37
CA GLU A 300 8.45 -4.86 -11.78
C GLU A 300 7.85 -3.53 -12.29
N PRO A 301 8.43 -2.86 -13.30
CA PRO A 301 9.59 -3.24 -14.12
C PRO A 301 10.93 -2.85 -13.50
N PRO A 302 12.06 -3.38 -14.02
CA PRO A 302 13.37 -2.78 -13.73
C PRO A 302 13.42 -1.30 -14.17
N PRO A 303 14.08 -0.41 -13.37
CA PRO A 303 15.00 -0.67 -12.25
C PRO A 303 14.31 -0.75 -10.87
N THR A 304 12.99 -0.85 -10.78
CA THR A 304 12.20 -0.67 -9.55
C THR A 304 12.33 -1.79 -8.52
N GLY A 305 13.02 -2.88 -8.83
CA GLY A 305 13.12 -4.04 -7.94
C GLY A 305 13.72 -3.80 -6.56
N THR A 306 14.38 -2.65 -6.32
CA THR A 306 14.88 -2.22 -5.00
C THR A 306 14.07 -1.07 -4.40
N THR A 307 13.19 -0.44 -5.17
CA THR A 307 12.46 0.76 -4.77
C THR A 307 11.48 0.48 -3.65
N THR A 308 11.48 1.37 -2.66
CA THR A 308 10.49 1.38 -1.58
C THR A 308 9.70 2.69 -1.62
N GLU A 309 8.40 2.61 -1.45
CA GLU A 309 7.52 3.77 -1.30
C GLU A 309 6.68 3.62 -0.04
N GLU A 310 6.51 4.71 0.68
CA GLU A 310 5.78 4.82 1.94
C GLU A 310 4.48 5.59 1.72
N TRP A 311 3.36 4.96 2.05
CA TRP A 311 2.04 5.58 2.06
C TRP A 311 1.73 6.19 3.41
N ASN A 312 1.35 7.45 3.41
CA ASN A 312 0.89 8.16 4.59
C ASN A 312 -0.46 8.81 4.30
N ALA A 313 -1.52 8.34 4.97
CA ALA A 313 -2.84 8.95 4.92
C ALA A 313 -2.99 9.99 6.03
N GLY A 314 -3.74 11.05 5.74
CA GLY A 314 -4.03 12.08 6.72
C GLY A 314 -2.84 12.94 7.12
N ILE A 315 -1.77 12.95 6.30
CA ILE A 315 -0.65 13.86 6.54
C ILE A 315 -1.08 15.29 6.32
N THR A 316 -0.62 16.15 7.21
CA THR A 316 -0.80 17.57 7.04
C THR A 316 0.22 18.08 6.05
N VAL A 317 -0.19 18.29 4.80
CA VAL A 317 0.66 18.91 3.78
C VAL A 317 0.33 20.39 3.70
N GLY A 318 1.37 21.21 3.69
CA GLY A 318 1.23 22.63 3.37
C GLY A 318 0.89 22.79 1.88
N ALA A 319 -0.27 23.32 1.58
CA ALA A 319 -0.67 23.57 0.21
C ALA A 319 -0.83 25.06 -0.07
N TRP A 320 -0.18 25.51 -1.14
CA TRP A 320 -0.41 26.83 -1.72
C TRP A 320 -1.74 26.83 -2.45
N VAL A 321 -2.66 27.70 -2.04
CA VAL A 321 -3.91 27.93 -2.80
C VAL A 321 -3.88 29.30 -3.44
N THR A 322 -4.10 29.32 -4.72
CA THR A 322 -4.36 30.57 -5.43
C THR A 322 -5.84 30.88 -5.30
N GLY A 323 -6.15 31.98 -4.65
CA GLY A 323 -7.50 32.54 -4.64
C GLY A 323 -7.90 33.13 -6.00
N GLY A 324 -9.14 33.53 -6.14
CA GLY A 324 -9.61 34.30 -7.29
C GLY A 324 -8.80 35.61 -7.43
N SER A 325 -8.53 36.02 -8.67
CA SER A 325 -7.89 37.33 -8.92
C SER A 325 -8.81 38.47 -8.49
N LEU A 326 -8.24 39.55 -7.95
CA LEU A 326 -8.99 40.77 -7.74
C LEU A 326 -9.50 41.32 -9.08
N ASN A 327 -10.72 41.80 -9.10
CA ASN A 327 -11.34 42.38 -10.32
C ASN A 327 -10.60 43.61 -10.82
N THR A 328 -9.90 44.32 -9.94
CA THR A 328 -9.13 45.54 -10.25
C THR A 328 -7.77 45.42 -9.63
N ALA A 329 -6.72 45.67 -10.41
CA ALA A 329 -5.35 45.75 -9.88
C ALA A 329 -5.27 46.96 -8.92
N ARG A 330 -4.72 46.73 -7.71
CA ARG A 330 -4.65 47.72 -6.62
C ARG A 330 -3.26 47.74 -6.00
N ASN A 331 -2.87 48.93 -5.58
CA ASN A 331 -1.68 49.12 -4.75
C ASN A 331 -2.10 49.41 -3.31
N TYR A 332 -1.28 49.06 -2.32
CA TYR A 332 -1.54 49.31 -0.90
C TYR A 332 -2.86 48.71 -0.39
N ILE A 333 -3.09 47.44 -0.67
CA ILE A 333 -4.32 46.76 -0.26
C ILE A 333 -4.26 46.39 1.23
N ALA A 334 -5.41 46.47 1.89
CA ALA A 334 -5.67 45.92 3.19
C ALA A 334 -6.70 44.78 3.06
N GLY A 335 -6.69 43.86 4.00
CA GLY A 335 -7.66 42.76 4.01
C GLY A 335 -8.00 42.32 5.43
N THR A 336 -9.15 41.71 5.56
CA THR A 336 -9.62 41.09 6.81
C THR A 336 -10.45 39.85 6.51
N GLY A 337 -10.53 38.97 7.45
CA GLY A 337 -11.35 37.78 7.33
C GLY A 337 -10.60 36.50 7.69
N THR A 338 -11.28 35.39 7.47
CA THR A 338 -10.72 34.05 7.61
C THR A 338 -10.38 33.48 6.24
N GLN A 339 -9.68 32.34 6.19
CA GLN A 339 -9.37 31.64 4.95
C GLN A 339 -10.61 31.40 4.06
N THR A 340 -11.78 31.15 4.66
CA THR A 340 -13.03 30.87 3.96
C THR A 340 -13.88 32.12 3.68
N ALA A 341 -13.58 33.25 4.32
CA ALA A 341 -14.35 34.50 4.21
C ALA A 341 -13.41 35.69 4.40
N ALA A 342 -12.63 36.05 3.37
CA ALA A 342 -11.73 37.18 3.38
C ALA A 342 -12.26 38.31 2.49
N LEU A 343 -12.05 39.54 2.90
CA LEU A 343 -12.36 40.74 2.17
C LEU A 343 -11.10 41.57 1.97
N ALA A 344 -10.82 41.93 0.70
CA ALA A 344 -9.73 42.84 0.36
C ALA A 344 -10.27 44.18 -0.09
N PHE A 345 -9.68 45.25 0.38
CA PHE A 345 -10.07 46.63 0.02
C PHE A 345 -8.83 47.52 -0.05
N GLY A 346 -8.91 48.57 -0.87
CA GLY A 346 -7.82 49.51 -1.11
C GLY A 346 -8.11 50.41 -2.29
#